data_a6b61f270b5b4ae7b157a193061ec9d7
#
_entry.id   a6b61f270b5b4ae7b157a193061ec9d7
#
_cell.length_a   1.000
_cell.length_b   1.000
_cell.length_c   1.000
_cell.angle_alpha   90.00
_cell.angle_beta   90.00
_cell.angle_gamma   90.00
#
_symmetry.space_group_name_H-M   'P 1'
#
loop_
_entity.id
_entity.type
_entity.pdbx_description
1 polymer ?
#
loop_
_entity_poly.entity_id
_entity_poly.type
_entity_poly.pdbx_seq_one_letter_code
_entity_poly.pdbx_strand_id
1 'polypeptide(L)'
;MMWSDIDASLPAKKIEVLGPPPTSGTRDAFVELVMEAGAEEIESLAKLAKEDKKAFKAVFGSMREDGAFVEAGENDNLIVQKLEANPDAFGIFGYSFLEENQDKIKGASVNGVQPSFEAIASGEYAVSRSLFVYAKKAHIGVIPGMQEFMDEFVSEKAMGEDGYLPAKGLIPLPAEELSKVRDAVKNGTGVSM
;
A
#
# COMPACT_ATOMS: atom_id res chain seq x y z
N MET A 1 -12.72 -19.91 -10.88
CA MET A 1 -11.31 -20.04 -11.26
C MET A 1 -10.56 -20.67 -10.11
N MET A 2 -9.70 -21.62 -10.38
CA MET A 2 -8.81 -22.28 -9.42
C MET A 2 -7.41 -21.70 -9.57
N TRP A 3 -6.56 -21.87 -8.57
CA TRP A 3 -5.14 -21.50 -8.68
C TRP A 3 -4.46 -22.29 -9.80
N SER A 4 -4.79 -23.58 -9.95
CA SER A 4 -4.31 -24.44 -11.05
C SER A 4 -4.76 -24.00 -12.45
N ASP A 5 -5.76 -23.15 -12.58
CA ASP A 5 -6.16 -22.57 -13.88
C ASP A 5 -5.20 -21.46 -14.33
N ILE A 6 -4.46 -20.88 -13.38
CA ILE A 6 -3.44 -19.86 -13.66
C ILE A 6 -2.11 -20.54 -13.94
N ASP A 7 -1.72 -21.49 -13.09
CA ASP A 7 -0.49 -22.27 -13.22
C ASP A 7 -0.77 -23.71 -12.74
N ALA A 8 -0.54 -24.69 -13.62
CA ALA A 8 -0.80 -26.10 -13.35
C ALA A 8 0.02 -26.68 -12.16
N SER A 9 1.08 -26.00 -11.74
CA SER A 9 1.88 -26.38 -10.55
C SER A 9 1.21 -25.98 -9.23
N LEU A 10 0.21 -25.07 -9.28
CA LEU A 10 -0.52 -24.60 -8.11
C LEU A 10 -1.65 -25.57 -7.73
N PRO A 11 -2.12 -25.53 -6.48
CA PRO A 11 -3.20 -26.42 -6.03
C PRO A 11 -4.53 -26.14 -6.75
N ALA A 12 -5.30 -27.22 -7.01
CA ALA A 12 -6.65 -27.13 -7.57
C ALA A 12 -7.66 -26.65 -6.53
N LYS A 13 -7.46 -25.43 -6.00
CA LYS A 13 -8.29 -24.76 -5.02
C LYS A 13 -8.89 -23.49 -5.60
N LYS A 14 -10.09 -23.12 -5.15
CA LYS A 14 -10.77 -21.89 -5.58
C LYS A 14 -9.95 -20.68 -5.15
N ILE A 15 -9.77 -19.74 -6.08
CA ILE A 15 -9.16 -18.44 -5.76
C ILE A 15 -10.13 -17.64 -4.91
N GLU A 16 -9.64 -17.18 -3.75
CA GLU A 16 -10.32 -16.21 -2.89
C GLU A 16 -9.32 -15.16 -2.44
N VAL A 17 -9.64 -13.90 -2.75
CA VAL A 17 -8.83 -12.74 -2.37
C VAL A 17 -9.68 -11.82 -1.52
N LEU A 18 -9.26 -11.60 -0.30
CA LEU A 18 -9.90 -10.71 0.67
C LEU A 18 -9.24 -9.34 0.57
N GLY A 19 -9.99 -8.30 0.30
CA GLY A 19 -9.43 -6.96 0.15
C GLY A 19 -10.34 -5.86 0.65
N PRO A 20 -9.81 -4.64 0.76
CA PRO A 20 -10.56 -3.49 1.23
C PRO A 20 -11.57 -2.99 0.18
N PRO A 21 -12.59 -2.22 0.62
CA PRO A 21 -13.60 -1.63 -0.24
C PRO A 21 -13.04 -0.51 -1.13
N PRO A 22 -13.81 -0.02 -2.11
CA PRO A 22 -13.38 1.06 -3.03
C PRO A 22 -13.01 2.39 -2.36
N THR A 23 -13.45 2.61 -1.12
CA THR A 23 -13.16 3.81 -0.32
C THR A 23 -11.77 3.78 0.34
N SER A 24 -11.08 2.64 0.30
CA SER A 24 -9.79 2.44 0.96
C SER A 24 -8.61 2.88 0.08
N GLY A 25 -7.67 3.63 0.66
CA GLY A 25 -6.40 3.94 0.02
C GLY A 25 -5.52 2.71 -0.25
N THR A 26 -5.66 1.63 0.52
CA THR A 26 -5.00 0.34 0.25
C THR A 26 -5.55 -0.30 -1.03
N ARG A 27 -6.86 -0.16 -1.29
CA ARG A 27 -7.45 -0.58 -2.55
C ARG A 27 -6.87 0.19 -3.73
N ASP A 28 -6.77 1.52 -3.62
CA ASP A 28 -6.17 2.35 -4.66
C ASP A 28 -4.71 1.96 -4.93
N ALA A 29 -3.92 1.73 -3.88
CA ALA A 29 -2.55 1.29 -4.01
C ALA A 29 -2.44 -0.06 -4.73
N PHE A 30 -3.31 -1.02 -4.41
CA PHE A 30 -3.32 -2.32 -5.09
C PHE A 30 -3.67 -2.18 -6.57
N VAL A 31 -4.68 -1.37 -6.90
CA VAL A 31 -5.07 -1.12 -8.30
C VAL A 31 -3.92 -0.48 -9.08
N GLU A 32 -3.25 0.52 -8.51
CA GLU A 32 -2.14 1.24 -9.14
C GLU A 32 -0.88 0.38 -9.27
N LEU A 33 -0.45 -0.25 -8.17
CA LEU A 33 0.87 -0.91 -8.12
C LEU A 33 0.84 -2.36 -8.63
N VAL A 34 -0.31 -3.02 -8.62
CA VAL A 34 -0.41 -4.43 -9.01
C VAL A 34 -1.25 -4.61 -10.27
N MET A 35 -2.46 -4.07 -10.29
CA MET A 35 -3.37 -4.32 -11.42
C MET A 35 -2.96 -3.54 -12.66
N GLU A 36 -2.58 -2.27 -12.53
CA GLU A 36 -2.09 -1.45 -13.65
C GLU A 36 -0.79 -2.02 -14.21
N ALA A 37 0.20 -2.25 -13.33
CA ALA A 37 1.48 -2.83 -13.73
C ALA A 37 1.32 -4.21 -14.40
N GLY A 38 0.48 -5.09 -13.82
CA GLY A 38 0.19 -6.39 -14.43
C GLY A 38 -0.56 -6.30 -15.76
N ALA A 39 -1.42 -5.30 -15.92
CA ALA A 39 -2.13 -5.08 -17.19
C ALA A 39 -1.17 -4.60 -18.29
N GLU A 40 -0.15 -3.81 -17.97
CA GLU A 40 0.87 -3.34 -18.92
C GLU A 40 1.74 -4.49 -19.47
N GLU A 41 1.88 -5.60 -18.75
CA GLU A 41 2.58 -6.80 -19.24
C GLU A 41 1.78 -7.58 -20.30
N ILE A 42 0.48 -7.29 -20.45
CA ILE A 42 -0.38 -7.92 -21.47
C ILE A 42 -0.34 -7.08 -22.73
N GLU A 43 0.24 -7.60 -23.82
CA GLU A 43 0.50 -6.87 -25.07
C GLU A 43 -0.72 -6.08 -25.60
N SER A 44 -1.92 -6.68 -25.57
CA SER A 44 -3.16 -6.02 -26.02
C SER A 44 -3.56 -4.84 -25.12
N LEU A 45 -3.30 -4.93 -23.80
CA LEU A 45 -3.60 -3.87 -22.84
C LEU A 45 -2.51 -2.80 -22.83
N ALA A 46 -1.24 -3.17 -23.00
CA ALA A 46 -0.14 -2.23 -23.20
C ALA A 46 -0.34 -1.34 -24.44
N LYS A 47 -0.93 -1.90 -25.51
CA LYS A 47 -1.34 -1.13 -26.68
C LYS A 47 -2.50 -0.19 -26.35
N LEU A 48 -3.52 -0.67 -25.67
CA LEU A 48 -4.68 0.13 -25.23
C LEU A 48 -4.24 1.30 -24.33
N ALA A 49 -3.27 1.08 -23.43
CA ALA A 49 -2.73 2.13 -22.56
C ALA A 49 -2.14 3.34 -23.35
N LYS A 50 -1.61 3.10 -24.55
CA LYS A 50 -1.08 4.14 -25.43
C LYS A 50 -2.16 4.81 -26.28
N GLU A 51 -3.17 4.05 -26.70
CA GLU A 51 -4.23 4.51 -27.61
C GLU A 51 -5.39 5.19 -26.87
N ASP A 52 -5.83 4.62 -25.75
CA ASP A 52 -6.96 5.12 -24.93
C ASP A 52 -6.73 4.83 -23.44
N LYS A 53 -6.10 5.77 -22.75
CA LYS A 53 -5.85 5.69 -21.30
C LYS A 53 -7.11 5.51 -20.46
N LYS A 54 -8.24 6.08 -20.91
CA LYS A 54 -9.51 5.97 -20.18
C LYS A 54 -10.06 4.55 -20.26
N ALA A 55 -10.05 3.98 -21.47
CA ALA A 55 -10.46 2.59 -21.67
C ALA A 55 -9.52 1.62 -20.94
N PHE A 56 -8.21 1.85 -20.98
CA PHE A 56 -7.22 1.07 -20.24
C PHE A 56 -7.51 1.10 -18.73
N LYS A 57 -7.71 2.30 -18.15
CA LYS A 57 -8.06 2.45 -16.72
C LYS A 57 -9.36 1.74 -16.36
N ALA A 58 -10.35 1.73 -17.23
CA ALA A 58 -11.61 1.02 -17.00
C ALA A 58 -11.42 -0.50 -16.91
N VAL A 59 -10.44 -1.05 -17.62
CA VAL A 59 -10.11 -2.49 -17.59
C VAL A 59 -9.39 -2.85 -16.31
N PHE A 60 -8.23 -2.26 -16.03
CA PHE A 60 -7.45 -2.66 -14.85
C PHE A 60 -8.04 -2.17 -13.53
N GLY A 61 -8.79 -1.07 -13.54
CA GLY A 61 -9.40 -0.51 -12.35
C GLY A 61 -10.63 -1.27 -11.82
N SER A 62 -11.15 -2.23 -12.60
CA SER A 62 -12.35 -2.99 -12.24
C SER A 62 -11.99 -4.28 -11.51
N MET A 63 -12.49 -4.45 -10.30
CA MET A 63 -12.38 -5.73 -9.59
C MET A 63 -13.39 -6.74 -10.09
N ARG A 64 -13.06 -8.00 -9.93
CA ARG A 64 -13.92 -9.13 -10.29
C ARG A 64 -15.13 -9.22 -9.36
N GLU A 65 -16.30 -9.47 -9.93
CA GLU A 65 -17.56 -9.63 -9.20
C GLU A 65 -18.06 -11.09 -9.18
N ASP A 66 -17.25 -12.04 -9.65
CA ASP A 66 -17.56 -13.46 -9.70
C ASP A 66 -17.29 -14.22 -8.39
N GLY A 67 -17.01 -13.50 -7.32
CA GLY A 67 -16.73 -14.04 -5.99
C GLY A 67 -15.29 -14.50 -5.78
N ALA A 68 -14.36 -14.24 -6.71
CA ALA A 68 -12.93 -14.46 -6.47
C ALA A 68 -12.32 -13.34 -5.63
N PHE A 69 -12.81 -12.11 -5.77
CA PHE A 69 -12.51 -11.00 -4.87
C PHE A 69 -13.67 -10.76 -3.92
N VAL A 70 -13.37 -10.66 -2.62
CA VAL A 70 -14.35 -10.45 -1.56
C VAL A 70 -13.98 -9.19 -0.78
N GLU A 71 -14.88 -8.21 -0.77
CA GLU A 71 -14.71 -7.03 0.07
C GLU A 71 -14.86 -7.40 1.54
N ALA A 72 -13.78 -7.21 2.31
CA ALA A 72 -13.70 -7.64 3.70
C ALA A 72 -13.89 -6.50 4.73
N GLY A 73 -14.25 -5.30 4.24
CA GLY A 73 -14.39 -4.08 5.04
C GLY A 73 -13.10 -3.26 5.13
N GLU A 74 -13.20 -2.08 5.75
CA GLU A 74 -12.06 -1.15 5.89
C GLU A 74 -11.11 -1.50 7.03
N ASN A 75 -11.51 -2.42 7.91
CA ASN A 75 -10.70 -2.84 9.04
C ASN A 75 -9.82 -4.04 8.66
N ASP A 76 -8.54 -3.80 8.45
CA ASP A 76 -7.57 -4.82 8.05
C ASP A 76 -7.46 -5.98 9.06
N ASN A 77 -7.76 -5.77 10.34
CA ASN A 77 -7.83 -6.85 11.33
C ASN A 77 -8.88 -7.92 10.96
N LEU A 78 -9.97 -7.54 10.30
CA LEU A 78 -10.97 -8.50 9.83
C LEU A 78 -10.42 -9.37 8.70
N ILE A 79 -9.57 -8.81 7.86
CA ILE A 79 -8.88 -9.56 6.80
C ILE A 79 -7.95 -10.59 7.43
N VAL A 80 -7.13 -10.19 8.41
CA VAL A 80 -6.24 -11.10 9.15
C VAL A 80 -7.00 -12.25 9.79
N GLN A 81 -8.09 -11.97 10.51
CA GLN A 81 -8.94 -13.01 11.13
C GLN A 81 -9.54 -13.99 10.10
N LYS A 82 -9.96 -13.48 8.94
CA LYS A 82 -10.50 -14.33 7.87
C LYS A 82 -9.40 -15.20 7.24
N LEU A 83 -8.18 -14.71 7.11
CA LEU A 83 -7.04 -15.50 6.64
C LEU A 83 -6.66 -16.61 7.62
N GLU A 84 -6.72 -16.36 8.93
CA GLU A 84 -6.53 -17.40 9.94
C GLU A 84 -7.58 -18.54 9.81
N ALA A 85 -8.83 -18.16 9.49
CA ALA A 85 -9.91 -19.13 9.30
C ALA A 85 -9.87 -19.83 7.92
N ASN A 86 -9.23 -19.21 6.91
CA ASN A 86 -9.14 -19.73 5.54
C ASN A 86 -7.68 -19.60 5.02
N PRO A 87 -6.82 -20.58 5.31
CA PRO A 87 -5.41 -20.56 4.92
C PRO A 87 -5.15 -20.66 3.41
N ASP A 88 -6.19 -20.90 2.61
CA ASP A 88 -6.10 -20.98 1.14
C ASP A 88 -6.45 -19.63 0.47
N ALA A 89 -6.85 -18.62 1.24
CA ALA A 89 -7.15 -17.29 0.73
C ALA A 89 -5.92 -16.37 0.73
N PHE A 90 -5.99 -15.32 -0.10
CA PHE A 90 -5.06 -14.18 -0.06
C PHE A 90 -5.73 -12.98 0.57
N GLY A 91 -4.93 -12.12 1.21
CA GLY A 91 -5.39 -10.85 1.79
C GLY A 91 -4.61 -9.66 1.24
N ILE A 92 -5.29 -8.54 1.07
CA ILE A 92 -4.71 -7.26 0.66
C ILE A 92 -4.93 -6.26 1.79
N PHE A 93 -3.84 -5.83 2.42
CA PHE A 93 -3.84 -4.91 3.56
C PHE A 93 -2.46 -4.27 3.76
N GLY A 94 -2.37 -3.29 4.66
CA GLY A 94 -1.12 -2.58 4.93
C GLY A 94 -0.06 -3.43 5.62
N TYR A 95 1.21 -3.19 5.31
CA TYR A 95 2.36 -3.94 5.86
C TYR A 95 2.39 -4.00 7.38
N SER A 96 1.95 -2.95 8.08
CA SER A 96 1.89 -2.94 9.55
C SER A 96 1.10 -4.10 10.14
N PHE A 97 0.03 -4.52 9.47
CA PHE A 97 -0.79 -5.67 9.92
C PHE A 97 -0.09 -7.01 9.66
N LEU A 98 0.74 -7.11 8.61
CA LEU A 98 1.61 -8.26 8.41
C LEU A 98 2.66 -8.34 9.53
N GLU A 99 3.31 -7.22 9.83
CA GLU A 99 4.35 -7.13 10.87
C GLU A 99 3.83 -7.54 12.25
N GLU A 100 2.64 -7.05 12.61
CA GLU A 100 1.99 -7.38 13.89
C GLU A 100 1.46 -8.84 13.98
N ASN A 101 1.38 -9.57 12.87
CA ASN A 101 0.77 -10.92 12.80
C ASN A 101 1.63 -11.95 12.05
N GLN A 102 2.95 -11.81 12.08
CA GLN A 102 3.90 -12.72 11.38
C GLN A 102 3.84 -14.16 11.92
N ASP A 103 3.32 -14.37 13.13
CA ASP A 103 3.07 -15.67 13.72
C ASP A 103 1.88 -16.42 13.09
N LYS A 104 0.97 -15.72 12.40
CA LYS A 104 -0.29 -16.25 11.85
C LYS A 104 -0.35 -16.24 10.33
N ILE A 105 0.24 -15.22 9.70
CA ILE A 105 0.18 -14.98 8.26
C ILE A 105 1.56 -14.76 7.67
N LYS A 106 1.69 -14.94 6.36
CA LYS A 106 2.93 -14.71 5.61
C LYS A 106 2.69 -13.71 4.50
N GLY A 107 3.66 -12.81 4.29
CA GLY A 107 3.69 -11.96 3.12
C GLY A 107 4.02 -12.73 1.84
N ALA A 108 3.35 -12.41 0.75
CA ALA A 108 3.67 -12.96 -0.55
C ALA A 108 4.88 -12.24 -1.17
N SER A 109 5.80 -13.01 -1.77
CA SER A 109 6.87 -12.42 -2.57
C SER A 109 6.31 -11.82 -3.85
N VAL A 110 6.83 -10.65 -4.22
CA VAL A 110 6.58 -10.02 -5.52
C VAL A 110 7.90 -9.92 -6.26
N ASN A 111 7.96 -10.44 -7.48
CA ASN A 111 9.19 -10.51 -8.28
C ASN A 111 10.37 -11.18 -7.54
N GLY A 112 10.09 -12.16 -6.68
CA GLY A 112 11.07 -12.87 -5.87
C GLY A 112 11.50 -12.15 -4.58
N VAL A 113 11.03 -10.93 -4.33
CA VAL A 113 11.34 -10.13 -3.13
C VAL A 113 10.25 -10.35 -2.07
N GLN A 114 10.65 -10.67 -0.85
CA GLN A 114 9.73 -10.77 0.30
C GLN A 114 9.42 -9.36 0.85
N PRO A 115 8.19 -9.13 1.35
CA PRO A 115 7.88 -7.90 2.05
C PRO A 115 8.59 -7.89 3.42
N SER A 116 9.66 -7.13 3.51
CA SER A 116 10.34 -6.83 4.76
C SER A 116 10.49 -5.32 4.93
N PHE A 117 10.78 -4.90 6.16
CA PHE A 117 11.04 -3.49 6.46
C PHE A 117 12.12 -2.92 5.53
N GLU A 118 13.24 -3.63 5.38
CA GLU A 118 14.38 -3.21 4.57
C GLU A 118 14.03 -3.16 3.07
N ALA A 119 13.34 -4.18 2.55
CA ALA A 119 12.96 -4.23 1.15
C ALA A 119 11.94 -3.14 0.77
N ILE A 120 11.06 -2.76 1.71
CA ILE A 120 10.11 -1.66 1.51
C ILE A 120 10.81 -0.31 1.63
N ALA A 121 11.65 -0.11 2.64
CA ALA A 121 12.40 1.12 2.87
C ALA A 121 13.36 1.44 1.72
N SER A 122 14.00 0.43 1.13
CA SER A 122 14.88 0.56 -0.03
C SER A 122 14.13 0.70 -1.36
N GLY A 123 12.82 0.42 -1.40
CA GLY A 123 12.03 0.37 -2.63
C GLY A 123 12.23 -0.91 -3.47
N GLU A 124 12.93 -1.92 -2.94
CA GLU A 124 13.13 -3.20 -3.61
C GLU A 124 11.83 -4.01 -3.73
N TYR A 125 10.95 -3.92 -2.71
CA TYR A 125 9.62 -4.49 -2.76
C TYR A 125 8.71 -3.59 -3.59
N ALA A 126 8.41 -3.99 -4.82
CA ALA A 126 7.74 -3.15 -5.82
C ALA A 126 6.32 -2.70 -5.43
N VAL A 127 5.62 -3.44 -4.55
CA VAL A 127 4.28 -3.08 -4.08
C VAL A 127 4.39 -2.22 -2.81
N SER A 128 5.04 -1.09 -2.96
CA SER A 128 5.19 -0.10 -1.90
C SER A 128 5.08 1.32 -2.45
N ARG A 129 4.57 2.25 -1.66
CA ARG A 129 4.52 3.67 -2.00
C ARG A 129 4.61 4.54 -0.75
N SER A 130 5.11 5.76 -0.92
CA SER A 130 5.16 6.74 0.16
C SER A 130 3.76 7.17 0.60
N LEU A 131 3.62 7.43 1.90
CA LEU A 131 2.47 8.12 2.47
C LEU A 131 2.73 9.63 2.50
N PHE A 132 1.70 10.42 2.24
CA PHE A 132 1.79 11.87 2.21
C PHE A 132 0.85 12.50 3.22
N VAL A 133 1.33 13.50 3.94
CA VAL A 133 0.52 14.39 4.78
C VAL A 133 0.50 15.77 4.14
N TYR A 134 -0.70 16.30 3.91
CA TYR A 134 -0.88 17.63 3.33
C TYR A 134 -1.34 18.61 4.38
N ALA A 135 -0.54 19.64 4.65
CA ALA A 135 -0.90 20.75 5.51
C ALA A 135 -1.21 21.99 4.66
N LYS A 136 -2.35 22.63 4.91
CA LYS A 136 -2.69 23.88 4.23
C LYS A 136 -1.84 25.03 4.83
N LYS A 137 -0.86 25.51 4.06
CA LYS A 137 0.07 26.56 4.51
C LYS A 137 -0.62 27.78 5.09
N ALA A 138 -1.75 28.22 4.51
CA ALA A 138 -2.53 29.36 5.01
C ALA A 138 -3.13 29.15 6.41
N HIS A 139 -3.13 27.94 6.94
CA HIS A 139 -3.60 27.62 8.28
C HIS A 139 -2.49 27.64 9.33
N ILE A 140 -1.23 27.58 8.91
CA ILE A 140 -0.07 27.64 9.80
C ILE A 140 -0.01 29.04 10.40
N GLY A 141 0.06 29.13 11.74
CA GLY A 141 0.00 30.37 12.49
C GLY A 141 -1.41 30.94 12.70
N VAL A 142 -2.44 30.35 12.06
CA VAL A 142 -3.85 30.73 12.26
C VAL A 142 -4.57 29.69 13.12
N ILE A 143 -4.36 28.42 12.85
CA ILE A 143 -4.92 27.32 13.64
C ILE A 143 -3.92 26.96 14.74
N PRO A 144 -4.29 27.11 16.03
CA PRO A 144 -3.41 26.78 17.14
C PRO A 144 -2.96 25.31 17.08
N GLY A 145 -1.66 25.08 17.30
CA GLY A 145 -1.07 23.74 17.35
C GLY A 145 -0.72 23.13 15.98
N MET A 146 -1.02 23.78 14.86
CA MET A 146 -0.75 23.19 13.55
C MET A 146 0.74 23.09 13.24
N GLN A 147 1.52 24.12 13.54
CA GLN A 147 2.97 24.10 13.37
C GLN A 147 3.60 23.07 14.30
N GLU A 148 3.19 23.07 15.55
CA GLU A 148 3.68 22.14 16.58
C GLU A 148 3.35 20.69 16.23
N PHE A 149 2.17 20.43 15.64
CA PHE A 149 1.81 19.12 15.12
C PHE A 149 2.75 18.68 13.98
N MET A 150 3.03 19.58 13.03
CA MET A 150 3.92 19.26 11.91
C MET A 150 5.35 19.03 12.37
N ASP A 151 5.84 19.84 13.34
CA ASP A 151 7.18 19.71 13.91
C ASP A 151 7.31 18.39 14.69
N GLU A 152 6.32 18.02 15.50
CA GLU A 152 6.29 16.73 16.19
C GLU A 152 6.19 15.57 15.20
N PHE A 153 5.33 15.66 14.19
CA PHE A 153 5.12 14.60 13.20
C PHE A 153 6.43 14.20 12.49
N VAL A 154 7.28 15.19 12.14
CA VAL A 154 8.57 14.95 11.46
C VAL A 154 9.75 14.82 12.44
N SER A 155 9.49 14.85 13.75
CA SER A 155 10.55 14.74 14.76
C SER A 155 11.24 13.38 14.76
N GLU A 156 12.45 13.31 15.32
CA GLU A 156 13.15 12.03 15.55
C GLU A 156 12.34 11.09 16.44
N LYS A 157 11.67 11.67 17.45
CA LYS A 157 10.82 10.93 18.39
C LYS A 157 9.60 10.29 17.72
N ALA A 158 9.04 10.91 16.65
CA ALA A 158 7.89 10.39 15.92
C ALA A 158 8.32 9.50 14.76
N MET A 159 9.13 10.01 13.84
CA MET A 159 9.48 9.37 12.56
C MET A 159 10.89 8.80 12.50
N GLY A 160 11.71 8.99 13.55
CA GLY A 160 13.05 8.39 13.61
C GLY A 160 12.95 6.85 13.68
N GLU A 161 14.06 6.18 13.49
CA GLU A 161 14.14 4.71 13.44
C GLU A 161 13.55 4.05 14.70
N ASP A 162 13.81 4.63 15.89
CA ASP A 162 13.23 4.21 17.17
C ASP A 162 11.98 5.01 17.58
N GLY A 163 11.35 5.69 16.63
CA GLY A 163 10.20 6.54 16.88
C GLY A 163 8.91 5.76 17.16
N TYR A 164 7.92 6.46 17.72
CA TYR A 164 6.64 5.81 18.05
C TYR A 164 5.79 5.49 16.81
N LEU A 165 6.01 6.12 15.64
CA LEU A 165 5.30 5.79 14.40
C LEU A 165 5.84 4.49 13.78
N PRO A 166 7.17 4.25 13.68
CA PRO A 166 7.70 2.92 13.33
C PRO A 166 7.22 1.80 14.24
N ALA A 167 7.11 2.04 15.54
CA ALA A 167 6.53 1.09 16.49
C ALA A 167 5.05 0.74 16.19
N LYS A 168 4.39 1.52 15.31
CA LYS A 168 3.04 1.28 14.77
C LYS A 168 3.03 0.81 13.32
N GLY A 169 4.18 0.38 12.79
CA GLY A 169 4.32 -0.15 11.44
C GLY A 169 4.56 0.88 10.34
N LEU A 170 4.83 2.15 10.68
CA LEU A 170 5.33 3.10 9.68
C LEU A 170 6.77 2.71 9.31
N ILE A 171 7.06 2.62 8.02
CA ILE A 171 8.43 2.49 7.54
C ILE A 171 9.02 3.89 7.36
N PRO A 172 10.07 4.29 8.13
CA PRO A 172 10.68 5.58 8.02
C PRO A 172 11.28 5.83 6.63
N LEU A 173 11.29 7.09 6.23
CA LEU A 173 12.06 7.51 5.06
C LEU A 173 13.57 7.33 5.33
N PRO A 174 14.38 7.10 4.28
CA PRO A 174 15.83 7.18 4.39
C PRO A 174 16.25 8.51 5.04
N ALA A 175 17.31 8.50 5.86
CA ALA A 175 17.72 9.66 6.68
C ALA A 175 17.88 10.96 5.88
N GLU A 176 18.42 10.87 4.65
CA GLU A 176 18.57 12.03 3.77
C GLU A 176 17.21 12.62 3.35
N GLU A 177 16.24 11.77 3.01
CA GLU A 177 14.90 12.22 2.60
C GLU A 177 14.12 12.77 3.79
N LEU A 178 14.21 12.13 4.94
CA LEU A 178 13.61 12.62 6.18
C LEU A 178 14.16 14.00 6.56
N SER A 179 15.47 14.23 6.38
CA SER A 179 16.07 15.55 6.58
C SER A 179 15.47 16.61 5.65
N LYS A 180 15.28 16.30 4.38
CA LYS A 180 14.63 17.20 3.40
C LYS A 180 13.19 17.53 3.79
N VAL A 181 12.44 16.52 4.27
CA VAL A 181 11.06 16.72 4.75
C VAL A 181 11.04 17.63 6.00
N ARG A 182 11.92 17.43 6.95
CA ARG A 182 12.09 18.29 8.15
C ARG A 182 12.39 19.74 7.75
N ASP A 183 13.32 19.93 6.83
CA ASP A 183 13.65 21.27 6.34
C ASP A 183 12.48 21.92 5.62
N ALA A 184 11.71 21.16 4.83
CA ALA A 184 10.51 21.66 4.15
C ALA A 184 9.44 22.10 5.17
N VAL A 185 9.20 21.34 6.22
CA VAL A 185 8.27 21.70 7.31
C VAL A 185 8.74 22.95 8.02
N LYS A 186 10.00 22.98 8.45
CA LYS A 186 10.61 24.12 9.18
C LYS A 186 10.56 25.43 8.36
N ASN A 187 10.81 25.34 7.06
CA ASN A 187 10.86 26.51 6.18
C ASN A 187 9.49 26.82 5.56
N GLY A 188 8.46 26.03 5.81
CA GLY A 188 7.14 26.17 5.19
C GLY A 188 7.21 26.08 3.67
N THR A 189 8.07 25.22 3.14
CA THR A 189 8.23 25.02 1.70
C THR A 189 6.97 24.35 1.16
N GLY A 190 6.29 25.01 0.23
CA GLY A 190 5.10 24.47 -0.42
C GLY A 190 5.46 23.45 -1.50
N VAL A 191 4.53 22.51 -1.75
CA VAL A 191 4.59 21.63 -2.93
C VAL A 191 4.19 22.46 -4.15
N SER A 192 5.03 22.52 -5.17
CA SER A 192 4.65 23.03 -6.50
C SER A 192 3.87 21.93 -7.22
N MET A 193 2.59 22.18 -7.49
CA MET A 193 1.79 21.34 -8.37
C MET A 193 2.05 21.70 -9.83
#